data_b17ab3a6aa40bedb130c4c84ca5b340a
#
_entry.id   b17ab3a6aa40bedb130c4c84ca5b340a
#
_cell.length_a   1.000
_cell.length_b   1.000
_cell.length_c   1.000
_cell.angle_alpha   90.00
_cell.angle_beta   90.00
_cell.angle_gamma   90.00
#
_symmetry.space_group_name_H-M   'P 1'
#
loop_
_entity.id
_entity.type
_entity.pdbx_description
1 polymer ?
#
loop_
_entity_poly.entity_id
_entity_poly.type
_entity_poly.pdbx_seq_one_letter_code
_entity_poly.pdbx_strand_id
1 'polypeptide(L)'
;MTQQKEHAVEHVKLNQYFATAICGNDILSSVLYVSGIVIPIAGVYSPIILFVVGLILLLYKSVYREVVEAMPINGGCYNALLNGTSKSVAATAGVLTILSYIATAVISSKAGVDYLSTIIPTEIVSSTLRSPAIIIATIAVLGAFALLVISGVKDSAKVALGIFGFHIVTLASFVILGFIHIMRYGSVFSENLNETSHHLVEKMQMATNFNSLQSLGMILLLGFSASLLGVSGFESSANFVEEQNKGVFKKTLRNMLLGVIIFNPLIAFVALSLNSIETIELNKNFLLSFQADIIGGSFFKYMVVIDAFLVLCGAVLTAFVGVSGLINRMSLDECIPIILTKKNKQGSYPIIVATFFAFCVSILLITQGNTSLLGGVYAISFLAVMSMFALANLTLKTTRPDLKRTFRASPITVIVAGVSTLIGLIGNVISVDGQLGNFSNIFYFLLYFVPLFVFVMMFVYRDMITRLLLRASKNITPVYAVIHRYFKQVTAGQYLVFIHTPERLFKILTYINNNEAGRNVLIVHCNDTTDPDDNKHSEDIKAFIPLLQKSGVYPHLNIDYIEKEGEFNPEMVHAVSESHNISKNRIFVGSLHDYFTYEYKDLGGVRIIV
;
A
#
# COMPACT_ATOMS: atom_id res chain seq x y z
N MET A 1 -6.60 40.66 -14.38
CA MET A 1 -6.80 41.06 -12.97
C MET A 1 -8.07 40.40 -12.48
N THR A 2 -7.94 39.30 -11.82
CA THR A 2 -8.93 38.73 -10.88
C THR A 2 -8.17 37.74 -10.01
N GLN A 3 -7.73 38.21 -8.85
CA GLN A 3 -7.16 37.38 -7.81
C GLN A 3 -8.24 36.42 -7.32
N GLN A 4 -8.18 35.17 -7.74
CA GLN A 4 -8.79 34.09 -6.99
C GLN A 4 -7.88 33.84 -5.77
N LYS A 5 -8.25 34.41 -4.63
CA LYS A 5 -7.84 33.91 -3.32
C LYS A 5 -8.28 32.44 -3.27
N GLU A 6 -7.36 31.52 -3.47
CA GLU A 6 -7.52 30.17 -2.97
C GLU A 6 -7.64 30.28 -1.44
N HIS A 7 -8.88 30.27 -0.96
CA HIS A 7 -9.13 29.99 0.45
C HIS A 7 -8.55 28.60 0.70
N ALA A 8 -7.43 28.52 1.39
CA ALA A 8 -6.96 27.31 2.01
C ALA A 8 -8.12 26.80 2.90
N VAL A 9 -8.86 25.84 2.40
CA VAL A 9 -9.82 25.11 3.22
C VAL A 9 -8.98 24.39 4.27
N GLU A 10 -9.01 24.89 5.48
CA GLU A 10 -8.39 24.27 6.65
C GLU A 10 -9.02 22.89 6.81
N HIS A 11 -8.37 21.87 6.25
CA HIS A 11 -8.82 20.49 6.37
C HIS A 11 -8.66 20.07 7.82
N VAL A 12 -9.80 19.96 8.53
CA VAL A 12 -9.84 19.44 9.90
C VAL A 12 -9.14 18.08 9.91
N LYS A 13 -8.00 18.01 10.58
CA LYS A 13 -7.22 16.78 10.70
C LYS A 13 -8.01 15.72 11.46
N LEU A 14 -7.81 14.47 11.04
CA LEU A 14 -8.47 13.30 11.62
C LEU A 14 -7.99 13.06 13.06
N ASN A 15 -8.95 12.90 13.97
CA ASN A 15 -8.68 12.41 15.31
C ASN A 15 -8.50 10.88 15.32
N GLN A 16 -8.17 10.31 16.49
CA GLN A 16 -7.92 8.88 16.66
C GLN A 16 -9.08 8.00 16.18
N TYR A 17 -10.32 8.37 16.43
CA TYR A 17 -11.48 7.54 16.11
C TYR A 17 -11.74 7.50 14.61
N PHE A 18 -11.69 8.65 13.95
CA PHE A 18 -11.87 8.75 12.51
C PHE A 18 -10.73 8.08 11.72
N ALA A 19 -9.48 8.30 12.16
CA ALA A 19 -8.34 7.64 11.54
C ALA A 19 -8.38 6.11 11.71
N THR A 20 -8.76 5.63 12.92
CA THR A 20 -8.93 4.20 13.17
C THR A 20 -10.07 3.62 12.34
N ALA A 21 -11.18 4.33 12.15
CA ALA A 21 -12.30 3.84 11.38
C ALA A 21 -11.97 3.70 9.88
N ILE A 22 -11.30 4.69 9.30
CA ILE A 22 -10.90 4.64 7.88
C ILE A 22 -9.96 3.46 7.62
N CYS A 23 -8.87 3.36 8.38
CA CYS A 23 -7.90 2.28 8.22
C CYS A 23 -8.41 0.94 8.75
N GLY A 24 -9.26 0.97 9.78
CA GLY A 24 -9.82 -0.21 10.43
C GLY A 24 -10.85 -0.93 9.57
N ASN A 25 -11.66 -0.22 8.80
CA ASN A 25 -12.57 -0.82 7.82
C ASN A 25 -11.81 -1.64 6.77
N ASP A 26 -10.64 -1.16 6.34
CA ASP A 26 -9.81 -1.87 5.37
C ASP A 26 -9.24 -3.16 5.98
N ILE A 27 -8.52 -3.07 7.09
CA ILE A 27 -7.85 -4.25 7.67
C ILE A 27 -8.85 -5.27 8.24
N LEU A 28 -9.93 -4.84 8.92
CA LEU A 28 -10.89 -5.77 9.50
C LEU A 28 -11.85 -6.37 8.48
N SER A 29 -11.96 -5.82 7.27
CA SER A 29 -12.67 -6.48 6.18
C SER A 29 -12.10 -7.86 5.86
N SER A 30 -10.79 -8.07 6.10
CA SER A 30 -10.12 -9.36 5.88
C SER A 30 -10.62 -10.48 6.81
N VAL A 31 -11.15 -10.13 7.99
CA VAL A 31 -11.75 -11.08 8.96
C VAL A 31 -12.90 -11.87 8.33
N LEU A 32 -13.63 -11.23 7.39
CA LEU A 32 -14.81 -11.83 6.75
C LEU A 32 -14.48 -13.01 5.84
N TYR A 33 -13.24 -13.11 5.34
CA TYR A 33 -12.87 -14.17 4.39
C TYR A 33 -11.63 -14.98 4.80
N VAL A 34 -10.76 -14.48 5.70
CA VAL A 34 -9.50 -15.17 6.02
C VAL A 34 -9.71 -16.54 6.65
N SER A 35 -10.69 -16.71 7.55
CA SER A 35 -10.98 -18.00 8.17
C SER A 35 -11.42 -19.04 7.14
N GLY A 36 -12.24 -18.65 6.15
CA GLY A 36 -12.66 -19.52 5.05
C GLY A 36 -11.50 -19.97 4.15
N ILE A 37 -10.43 -19.18 4.05
CA ILE A 37 -9.24 -19.50 3.25
C ILE A 37 -8.28 -20.40 4.05
N VAL A 38 -8.05 -20.09 5.34
CA VAL A 38 -7.01 -20.72 6.15
C VAL A 38 -7.43 -22.10 6.70
N ILE A 39 -8.69 -22.24 7.11
CA ILE A 39 -9.17 -23.47 7.74
C ILE A 39 -9.06 -24.70 6.81
N PRO A 40 -9.42 -24.67 5.53
CA PRO A 40 -9.22 -25.80 4.62
C PRO A 40 -7.76 -26.21 4.45
N ILE A 41 -6.79 -25.29 4.67
CA ILE A 41 -5.36 -25.53 4.52
C ILE A 41 -4.73 -26.06 5.79
N ALA A 42 -5.06 -25.46 6.95
CA ALA A 42 -4.38 -25.69 8.21
C ALA A 42 -5.26 -26.36 9.28
N GLY A 43 -6.53 -26.62 8.98
CA GLY A 43 -7.46 -27.28 9.90
C GLY A 43 -7.53 -26.59 11.25
N VAL A 44 -7.47 -27.38 12.31
CA VAL A 44 -7.56 -26.89 13.71
C VAL A 44 -6.37 -26.03 14.16
N TYR A 45 -5.28 -25.98 13.38
CA TYR A 45 -4.15 -25.08 13.68
C TYR A 45 -4.43 -23.63 13.28
N SER A 46 -5.49 -23.37 12.50
CA SER A 46 -5.81 -22.04 11.96
C SER A 46 -5.94 -20.95 13.01
N PRO A 47 -6.62 -21.13 14.18
CA PRO A 47 -6.69 -20.09 15.19
C PRO A 47 -5.33 -19.70 15.76
N ILE A 48 -4.46 -20.70 16.01
CA ILE A 48 -3.11 -20.47 16.54
C ILE A 48 -2.25 -19.74 15.49
N ILE A 49 -2.33 -20.16 14.24
CA ILE A 49 -1.57 -19.53 13.14
C ILE A 49 -2.01 -18.06 12.95
N LEU A 50 -3.31 -17.79 12.96
CA LEU A 50 -3.85 -16.42 12.88
C LEU A 50 -3.42 -15.55 14.07
N PHE A 51 -3.32 -16.14 15.28
CA PHE A 51 -2.75 -15.46 16.43
C PHE A 51 -1.26 -15.14 16.24
N VAL A 52 -0.46 -16.08 15.74
CA VAL A 52 0.97 -15.87 15.42
C VAL A 52 1.15 -14.75 14.38
N VAL A 53 0.28 -14.70 13.36
CA VAL A 53 0.28 -13.62 12.36
C VAL A 53 -0.03 -12.27 13.02
N GLY A 54 -0.94 -12.24 14.00
CA GLY A 54 -1.17 -11.05 14.85
C GLY A 54 0.07 -10.60 15.62
N LEU A 55 0.90 -11.54 16.11
CA LEU A 55 2.19 -11.23 16.75
C LEU A 55 3.21 -10.65 15.74
N ILE A 56 3.22 -11.14 14.51
CA ILE A 56 4.06 -10.55 13.45
C ILE A 56 3.60 -9.13 13.13
N LEU A 57 2.29 -8.89 13.11
CA LEU A 57 1.75 -7.54 12.95
C LEU A 57 2.17 -6.60 14.08
N LEU A 58 2.34 -7.12 15.31
CA LEU A 58 2.90 -6.35 16.43
C LEU A 58 4.35 -5.90 16.15
N LEU A 59 5.17 -6.73 15.48
CA LEU A 59 6.51 -6.33 15.04
C LEU A 59 6.42 -5.24 13.98
N TYR A 60 5.56 -5.41 12.98
CA TYR A 60 5.34 -4.42 11.92
C TYR A 60 4.81 -3.08 12.44
N LYS A 61 3.98 -3.07 13.48
CA LYS A 61 3.57 -1.84 14.16
C LYS A 61 4.79 -0.98 14.56
N SER A 62 5.86 -1.63 15.05
CA SER A 62 7.10 -0.94 15.44
C SER A 62 7.85 -0.43 14.21
N VAL A 63 7.91 -1.22 13.13
CA VAL A 63 8.53 -0.85 11.85
C VAL A 63 7.85 0.37 11.23
N TYR A 64 6.51 0.31 11.10
CA TYR A 64 5.72 1.41 10.52
C TYR A 64 5.79 2.66 11.37
N ARG A 65 5.70 2.51 12.70
CA ARG A 65 5.78 3.64 13.62
C ARG A 65 7.10 4.41 13.47
N GLU A 66 8.25 3.72 13.42
CA GLU A 66 9.55 4.37 13.26
C GLU A 66 9.64 5.18 11.97
N VAL A 67 9.29 4.57 10.83
CA VAL A 67 9.42 5.20 9.51
C VAL A 67 8.46 6.38 9.37
N VAL A 68 7.20 6.19 9.75
CA VAL A 68 6.16 7.21 9.57
C VAL A 68 6.29 8.37 10.55
N GLU A 69 6.69 8.12 11.82
CA GLU A 69 6.95 9.22 12.76
C GLU A 69 8.19 10.03 12.36
N ALA A 70 9.18 9.39 11.70
CA ALA A 70 10.35 10.08 11.17
C ALA A 70 10.07 10.87 9.89
N MET A 71 9.18 10.36 9.04
CA MET A 71 8.78 10.97 7.77
C MET A 71 7.25 10.89 7.63
N PRO A 72 6.49 11.84 8.21
CA PRO A 72 5.03 11.83 8.20
C PRO A 72 4.48 12.31 6.84
N ILE A 73 4.78 11.57 5.77
CA ILE A 73 4.41 11.85 4.38
C ILE A 73 3.60 10.67 3.85
N ASN A 74 2.50 10.96 3.13
CA ASN A 74 1.71 9.96 2.44
C ASN A 74 2.52 9.24 1.35
N GLY A 75 2.14 8.00 1.03
CA GLY A 75 2.81 7.17 0.00
C GLY A 75 3.61 6.00 0.56
N GLY A 76 3.56 5.77 1.88
CA GLY A 76 4.01 4.54 2.55
C GLY A 76 5.37 4.01 2.09
N CYS A 77 5.36 2.78 1.58
CA CYS A 77 6.58 2.07 1.15
C CYS A 77 7.34 2.79 0.02
N TYR A 78 6.62 3.35 -0.96
CA TYR A 78 7.21 4.08 -2.06
C TYR A 78 8.08 5.25 -1.57
N ASN A 79 7.53 6.10 -0.71
CA ASN A 79 8.26 7.26 -0.19
C ASN A 79 9.41 6.88 0.75
N ALA A 80 9.24 5.85 1.58
CA ALA A 80 10.29 5.34 2.44
C ALA A 80 11.51 4.88 1.62
N LEU A 81 11.29 4.13 0.55
CA LEU A 81 12.34 3.65 -0.34
C LEU A 81 12.93 4.75 -1.22
N LEU A 82 12.12 5.71 -1.67
CA LEU A 82 12.60 6.85 -2.44
C LEU A 82 13.64 7.67 -1.66
N ASN A 83 13.42 7.80 -0.36
CA ASN A 83 14.33 8.52 0.54
C ASN A 83 15.49 7.67 1.06
N GLY A 84 15.36 6.34 1.11
CA GLY A 84 16.39 5.43 1.62
C GLY A 84 17.26 4.76 0.57
N THR A 85 16.78 4.68 -0.69
CA THR A 85 17.42 3.91 -1.76
C THR A 85 17.45 4.69 -3.08
N SER A 86 17.06 4.05 -4.17
CA SER A 86 16.99 4.65 -5.50
C SER A 86 15.55 4.79 -6.00
N LYS A 87 15.35 5.66 -6.99
CA LYS A 87 14.06 5.87 -7.65
C LYS A 87 13.51 4.57 -8.28
N SER A 88 14.38 3.70 -8.82
CA SER A 88 13.97 2.43 -9.41
C SER A 88 13.45 1.44 -8.37
N VAL A 89 14.10 1.34 -7.20
CA VAL A 89 13.64 0.49 -6.09
C VAL A 89 12.31 1.01 -5.53
N ALA A 90 12.19 2.31 -5.35
CA ALA A 90 10.94 2.94 -4.92
C ALA A 90 9.80 2.69 -5.95
N ALA A 91 10.09 2.86 -7.25
CA ALA A 91 9.12 2.63 -8.32
C ALA A 91 8.66 1.16 -8.37
N THR A 92 9.56 0.20 -8.10
CA THR A 92 9.20 -1.23 -7.95
C THR A 92 8.19 -1.43 -6.83
N ALA A 93 8.43 -0.84 -5.66
CA ALA A 93 7.47 -0.90 -4.54
C ALA A 93 6.15 -0.20 -4.89
N GLY A 94 6.20 0.89 -5.66
CA GLY A 94 5.00 1.57 -6.17
C GLY A 94 4.16 0.65 -7.06
N VAL A 95 4.78 -0.08 -7.99
CA VAL A 95 4.09 -1.05 -8.86
C VAL A 95 3.47 -2.18 -8.04
N LEU A 96 4.19 -2.73 -7.06
CA LEU A 96 3.66 -3.76 -6.15
C LEU A 96 2.47 -3.23 -5.34
N THR A 97 2.54 -1.99 -4.87
CA THR A 97 1.44 -1.35 -4.12
C THR A 97 0.22 -1.10 -5.01
N ILE A 98 0.42 -0.68 -6.28
CA ILE A 98 -0.69 -0.55 -7.25
C ILE A 98 -1.37 -1.90 -7.46
N LEU A 99 -0.60 -2.96 -7.62
CA LEU A 99 -1.14 -4.31 -7.80
C LEU A 99 -1.86 -4.82 -6.55
N SER A 100 -1.34 -4.51 -5.35
CA SER A 100 -2.01 -4.76 -4.08
C SER A 100 -3.37 -4.07 -4.02
N TYR A 101 -3.47 -2.79 -4.40
CA TYR A 101 -4.75 -2.06 -4.45
C TYR A 101 -5.73 -2.64 -5.49
N ILE A 102 -5.26 -3.06 -6.68
CA ILE A 102 -6.10 -3.72 -7.68
C ILE A 102 -6.72 -4.99 -7.06
N ALA A 103 -5.89 -5.82 -6.45
CA ALA A 103 -6.34 -7.05 -5.83
C ALA A 103 -7.29 -6.79 -4.64
N THR A 104 -7.00 -5.79 -3.78
CA THR A 104 -7.89 -5.36 -2.69
C THR A 104 -9.27 -4.97 -3.19
N ALA A 105 -9.33 -4.10 -4.22
CA ALA A 105 -10.61 -3.65 -4.76
C ALA A 105 -11.43 -4.82 -5.33
N VAL A 106 -10.78 -5.75 -6.04
CA VAL A 106 -11.47 -6.88 -6.69
C VAL A 106 -11.91 -7.91 -5.67
N ILE A 107 -11.04 -8.32 -4.72
CA ILE A 107 -11.40 -9.34 -3.73
C ILE A 107 -12.49 -8.83 -2.77
N SER A 108 -12.41 -7.55 -2.35
CA SER A 108 -13.41 -6.94 -1.47
C SER A 108 -14.75 -6.77 -2.16
N SER A 109 -14.80 -6.28 -3.41
CA SER A 109 -16.06 -6.19 -4.15
C SER A 109 -16.67 -7.56 -4.42
N LYS A 110 -15.83 -8.56 -4.80
CA LYS A 110 -16.29 -9.94 -5.02
C LYS A 110 -16.84 -10.55 -3.74
N ALA A 111 -16.11 -10.47 -2.63
CA ALA A 111 -16.57 -10.98 -1.33
C ALA A 111 -17.86 -10.29 -0.89
N GLY A 112 -17.99 -8.97 -1.04
CA GLY A 112 -19.22 -8.25 -0.72
C GLY A 112 -20.43 -8.75 -1.53
N VAL A 113 -20.25 -9.01 -2.82
CA VAL A 113 -21.29 -9.59 -3.68
C VAL A 113 -21.59 -11.05 -3.31
N ASP A 114 -20.59 -11.85 -2.94
CA ASP A 114 -20.78 -13.22 -2.48
C ASP A 114 -21.65 -13.25 -1.21
N TYR A 115 -21.37 -12.38 -0.23
CA TYR A 115 -22.20 -12.23 0.96
C TYR A 115 -23.63 -11.83 0.59
N LEU A 116 -23.84 -10.81 -0.24
CA LEU A 116 -25.17 -10.41 -0.68
C LEU A 116 -25.91 -11.54 -1.41
N SER A 117 -25.19 -12.38 -2.17
CA SER A 117 -25.81 -13.49 -2.88
C SER A 117 -26.46 -14.53 -1.96
N THR A 118 -26.09 -14.57 -0.66
CA THR A 118 -26.66 -15.51 0.32
C THR A 118 -28.08 -15.17 0.77
N ILE A 119 -28.52 -13.94 0.54
CA ILE A 119 -29.88 -13.49 0.88
C ILE A 119 -30.81 -13.42 -0.34
N ILE A 120 -30.26 -13.65 -1.56
CA ILE A 120 -31.07 -13.70 -2.78
C ILE A 120 -31.60 -15.13 -2.95
N PRO A 121 -32.94 -15.33 -3.03
CA PRO A 121 -33.54 -16.65 -3.21
C PRO A 121 -33.02 -17.31 -4.50
N THR A 122 -32.73 -18.59 -4.43
CA THR A 122 -32.26 -19.40 -5.57
C THR A 122 -33.28 -19.51 -6.70
N GLU A 123 -34.53 -19.23 -6.42
CA GLU A 123 -35.64 -19.21 -7.40
C GLU A 123 -35.53 -18.01 -8.38
N ILE A 124 -34.89 -16.92 -7.96
CA ILE A 124 -34.74 -15.71 -8.78
C ILE A 124 -33.60 -15.85 -9.79
N VAL A 125 -32.52 -16.55 -9.42
CA VAL A 125 -31.35 -16.74 -10.29
C VAL A 125 -31.02 -18.22 -10.36
N SER A 126 -31.19 -18.82 -11.53
CA SER A 126 -30.85 -20.24 -11.75
C SER A 126 -29.37 -20.51 -11.43
N SER A 127 -29.06 -21.71 -10.99
CA SER A 127 -27.69 -22.14 -10.62
C SER A 127 -26.67 -21.86 -11.75
N THR A 128 -27.05 -22.01 -12.99
CA THR A 128 -26.22 -21.77 -14.18
C THR A 128 -25.90 -20.29 -14.40
N LEU A 129 -26.83 -19.37 -14.06
CA LEU A 129 -26.66 -17.94 -14.25
C LEU A 129 -26.06 -17.24 -13.01
N ARG A 130 -25.95 -17.95 -11.88
CA ARG A 130 -25.48 -17.37 -10.61
C ARG A 130 -24.03 -16.90 -10.69
N SER A 131 -23.13 -17.68 -11.27
CA SER A 131 -21.72 -17.30 -11.40
C SER A 131 -21.51 -16.08 -12.30
N PRO A 132 -22.05 -16.01 -13.53
CA PRO A 132 -22.00 -14.80 -14.35
C PRO A 132 -22.64 -13.57 -13.68
N ALA A 133 -23.78 -13.75 -12.99
CA ALA A 133 -24.47 -12.67 -12.29
C ALA A 133 -23.59 -12.05 -11.18
N ILE A 134 -22.86 -12.88 -10.43
CA ILE A 134 -21.93 -12.42 -9.39
C ILE A 134 -20.79 -11.61 -10.02
N ILE A 135 -20.22 -12.05 -11.16
CA ILE A 135 -19.17 -11.29 -11.86
C ILE A 135 -19.70 -9.94 -12.33
N ILE A 136 -20.88 -9.91 -12.95
CA ILE A 136 -21.51 -8.66 -13.42
C ILE A 136 -21.80 -7.73 -12.24
N ALA A 137 -22.36 -8.23 -11.14
CA ALA A 137 -22.62 -7.45 -9.94
C ALA A 137 -21.31 -6.90 -9.32
N THR A 138 -20.24 -7.69 -9.33
CA THR A 138 -18.92 -7.24 -8.87
C THR A 138 -18.38 -6.09 -9.74
N ILE A 139 -18.52 -6.17 -11.07
CA ILE A 139 -18.15 -5.10 -12.00
C ILE A 139 -19.00 -3.85 -11.73
N ALA A 140 -20.31 -4.02 -11.46
CA ALA A 140 -21.21 -2.91 -11.15
C ALA A 140 -20.80 -2.19 -9.84
N VAL A 141 -20.43 -2.93 -8.80
CA VAL A 141 -19.91 -2.37 -7.54
C VAL A 141 -18.61 -1.59 -7.80
N LEU A 142 -17.64 -2.19 -8.49
CA LEU A 142 -16.39 -1.51 -8.86
C LEU A 142 -16.65 -0.24 -9.67
N GLY A 143 -17.57 -0.29 -10.64
CA GLY A 143 -17.98 0.86 -11.46
C GLY A 143 -18.64 1.97 -10.66
N ALA A 144 -19.51 1.60 -9.72
CA ALA A 144 -20.17 2.57 -8.83
C ALA A 144 -19.14 3.33 -7.98
N PHE A 145 -18.15 2.63 -7.40
CA PHE A 145 -17.07 3.27 -6.63
C PHE A 145 -16.12 4.09 -7.51
N ALA A 146 -15.83 3.64 -8.73
CA ALA A 146 -15.06 4.43 -9.68
C ALA A 146 -15.77 5.76 -10.00
N LEU A 147 -17.07 5.75 -10.28
CA LEU A 147 -17.88 6.95 -10.53
C LEU A 147 -17.93 7.84 -9.29
N LEU A 148 -18.09 7.27 -8.11
CA LEU A 148 -18.13 8.00 -6.84
C LEU A 148 -16.81 8.77 -6.60
N VAL A 149 -15.66 8.13 -6.82
CA VAL A 149 -14.34 8.76 -6.67
C VAL A 149 -14.12 9.84 -7.76
N ILE A 150 -14.53 9.59 -9.00
CA ILE A 150 -14.48 10.61 -10.08
C ILE A 150 -15.35 11.83 -9.73
N SER A 151 -16.50 11.62 -9.09
CA SER A 151 -17.39 12.70 -8.65
C SER A 151 -16.82 13.52 -7.48
N GLY A 152 -15.64 13.16 -6.97
CA GLY A 152 -14.95 13.91 -5.91
C GLY A 152 -15.54 13.70 -4.51
N VAL A 153 -16.38 12.68 -4.34
CA VAL A 153 -16.86 12.29 -3.01
C VAL A 153 -15.66 11.75 -2.24
N LYS A 154 -15.23 12.52 -1.27
CA LYS A 154 -14.21 12.09 -0.30
C LYS A 154 -14.89 11.26 0.77
N ASP A 155 -14.17 10.27 1.29
CA ASP A 155 -14.63 9.51 2.44
C ASP A 155 -15.14 10.44 3.54
N SER A 156 -16.42 10.31 3.88
CA SER A 156 -16.91 10.95 5.08
C SER A 156 -16.39 10.15 6.27
N ALA A 157 -15.43 10.70 7.01
CA ALA A 157 -14.88 10.06 8.20
C ALA A 157 -15.97 9.67 9.22
N LYS A 158 -17.10 10.39 9.21
CA LYS A 158 -18.27 10.06 10.04
C LYS A 158 -18.98 8.79 9.56
N VAL A 159 -19.13 8.62 8.24
CA VAL A 159 -19.73 7.40 7.67
C VAL A 159 -18.81 6.21 7.92
N ALA A 160 -17.49 6.36 7.69
CA ALA A 160 -16.52 5.32 8.00
C ALA A 160 -16.57 4.91 9.48
N LEU A 161 -16.73 5.86 10.41
CA LEU A 161 -16.87 5.58 11.85
C LEU A 161 -18.17 4.81 12.16
N GLY A 162 -19.26 5.15 11.50
CA GLY A 162 -20.54 4.42 11.66
C GLY A 162 -20.43 2.97 11.18
N ILE A 163 -19.85 2.75 9.99
CA ILE A 163 -19.60 1.41 9.43
C ILE A 163 -18.66 0.63 10.35
N PHE A 164 -17.54 1.21 10.77
CA PHE A 164 -16.57 0.57 11.65
C PHE A 164 -17.18 0.16 13.00
N GLY A 165 -17.97 1.06 13.61
CA GLY A 165 -18.68 0.76 14.88
C GLY A 165 -19.65 -0.38 14.72
N PHE A 166 -20.46 -0.39 13.64
CA PHE A 166 -21.38 -1.47 13.32
C PHE A 166 -20.63 -2.79 13.11
N HIS A 167 -19.51 -2.77 12.37
CA HIS A 167 -18.68 -3.95 12.13
C HIS A 167 -18.11 -4.55 13.43
N ILE A 168 -17.55 -3.73 14.32
CA ILE A 168 -17.04 -4.21 15.61
C ILE A 168 -18.16 -4.85 16.45
N VAL A 169 -19.36 -4.25 16.47
CA VAL A 169 -20.52 -4.81 17.18
C VAL A 169 -20.94 -6.14 16.55
N THR A 170 -20.98 -6.24 15.22
CA THR A 170 -21.32 -7.47 14.50
C THR A 170 -20.33 -8.60 14.80
N LEU A 171 -19.02 -8.32 14.70
CA LEU A 171 -17.97 -9.31 14.99
C LEU A 171 -17.98 -9.75 16.46
N ALA A 172 -18.15 -8.81 17.40
CA ALA A 172 -18.26 -9.13 18.82
C ALA A 172 -19.51 -9.99 19.10
N SER A 173 -20.66 -9.64 18.49
CA SER A 173 -21.90 -10.42 18.61
C SER A 173 -21.72 -11.82 18.02
N PHE A 174 -21.03 -11.94 16.87
CA PHE A 174 -20.74 -13.24 16.25
C PHE A 174 -19.93 -14.15 17.18
N VAL A 175 -18.87 -13.63 17.79
CA VAL A 175 -18.04 -14.37 18.74
C VAL A 175 -18.82 -14.76 19.98
N ILE A 176 -19.54 -13.81 20.61
CA ILE A 176 -20.30 -14.06 21.86
C ILE A 176 -21.41 -15.08 21.63
N LEU A 177 -22.24 -14.87 20.60
CA LEU A 177 -23.34 -15.79 20.27
C LEU A 177 -22.80 -17.15 19.82
N GLY A 178 -21.67 -17.19 19.10
CA GLY A 178 -20.98 -18.42 18.73
C GLY A 178 -20.56 -19.24 19.97
N PHE A 179 -19.95 -18.62 20.95
CA PHE A 179 -19.61 -19.28 22.22
C PHE A 179 -20.83 -19.76 22.98
N ILE A 180 -21.91 -18.96 23.03
CA ILE A 180 -23.19 -19.36 23.69
C ILE A 180 -23.77 -20.59 22.96
N HIS A 181 -23.75 -20.59 21.63
CA HIS A 181 -24.22 -21.73 20.83
C HIS A 181 -23.41 -23.00 21.10
N ILE A 182 -22.05 -22.88 21.12
CA ILE A 182 -21.14 -24.00 21.43
C ILE A 182 -21.41 -24.57 22.82
N MET A 183 -21.59 -23.72 23.84
CA MET A 183 -21.90 -24.15 25.21
C MET A 183 -23.27 -24.87 25.32
N ARG A 184 -24.22 -24.48 24.46
CA ARG A 184 -25.59 -25.03 24.53
C ARG A 184 -25.76 -26.32 23.70
N TYR A 185 -25.11 -26.41 22.55
CA TYR A 185 -25.32 -27.50 21.57
C TYR A 185 -24.09 -28.39 21.36
N GLY A 186 -22.96 -28.06 21.96
CA GLY A 186 -21.72 -28.77 21.81
C GLY A 186 -20.82 -28.22 20.70
N SER A 187 -19.71 -28.88 20.47
CA SER A 187 -18.68 -28.48 19.52
C SER A 187 -18.21 -29.68 18.69
N VAL A 188 -18.05 -29.49 17.39
CA VAL A 188 -17.44 -30.48 16.49
C VAL A 188 -15.91 -30.36 16.39
N PHE A 189 -15.30 -29.55 17.26
CA PHE A 189 -13.86 -29.27 17.22
C PHE A 189 -13.00 -30.53 17.39
N SER A 190 -13.44 -31.50 18.23
CA SER A 190 -12.74 -32.77 18.42
C SER A 190 -12.75 -33.65 17.17
N GLU A 191 -13.83 -33.59 16.39
CA GLU A 191 -13.94 -34.28 15.10
C GLU A 191 -12.98 -33.66 14.08
N ASN A 192 -12.95 -32.33 13.99
CA ASN A 192 -12.04 -31.58 13.17
C ASN A 192 -10.55 -31.80 13.57
N LEU A 193 -10.27 -32.05 14.86
CA LEU A 193 -8.92 -32.40 15.30
C LEU A 193 -8.47 -33.76 14.73
N ASN A 194 -9.36 -34.76 14.77
CA ASN A 194 -9.10 -36.06 14.17
C ASN A 194 -8.95 -35.96 12.65
N GLU A 195 -9.80 -35.22 11.97
CA GLU A 195 -9.72 -34.96 10.53
C GLU A 195 -8.39 -34.30 10.16
N THR A 196 -7.98 -33.27 10.90
CA THR A 196 -6.69 -32.57 10.64
C THR A 196 -5.50 -33.50 10.85
N SER A 197 -5.48 -34.27 11.94
CA SER A 197 -4.33 -35.12 12.28
C SER A 197 -4.16 -36.33 11.38
N HIS A 198 -5.23 -36.84 10.80
CA HIS A 198 -5.22 -38.01 9.93
C HIS A 198 -5.36 -37.64 8.44
N HIS A 199 -6.46 -37.02 8.05
CA HIS A 199 -6.75 -36.79 6.63
C HIS A 199 -5.90 -35.69 5.99
N LEU A 200 -5.73 -34.52 6.62
CA LEU A 200 -4.92 -33.45 6.03
C LEU A 200 -3.43 -33.83 5.97
N VAL A 201 -2.90 -34.46 7.02
CA VAL A 201 -1.51 -34.92 7.04
C VAL A 201 -1.29 -36.03 6.01
N GLU A 202 -2.20 -37.02 5.92
CA GLU A 202 -2.15 -38.10 4.94
C GLU A 202 -2.26 -37.58 3.49
N LYS A 203 -3.17 -36.65 3.22
CA LYS A 203 -3.32 -36.00 1.92
C LYS A 203 -2.01 -35.27 1.52
N MET A 204 -1.37 -34.58 2.46
CA MET A 204 -0.08 -33.92 2.21
C MET A 204 1.04 -34.93 1.98
N GLN A 205 1.07 -36.05 2.73
CA GLN A 205 2.03 -37.14 2.51
C GLN A 205 1.91 -37.75 1.11
N MET A 206 0.69 -38.05 0.68
CA MET A 206 0.44 -38.58 -0.65
C MET A 206 0.87 -37.61 -1.77
N ALA A 207 0.65 -36.31 -1.56
CA ALA A 207 1.01 -35.29 -2.55
C ALA A 207 2.52 -35.04 -2.65
N THR A 208 3.30 -35.27 -1.58
CA THR A 208 4.69 -34.81 -1.48
C THR A 208 5.72 -35.90 -1.21
N ASN A 209 5.28 -37.12 -0.85
CA ASN A 209 6.12 -38.19 -0.32
C ASN A 209 6.90 -37.79 0.98
N PHE A 210 6.39 -36.82 1.72
CA PHE A 210 6.95 -36.39 3.00
C PHE A 210 6.55 -37.35 4.13
N ASN A 211 7.35 -37.41 5.19
CA ASN A 211 6.92 -38.07 6.43
C ASN A 211 5.90 -37.20 7.19
N SER A 212 5.26 -37.74 8.23
CA SER A 212 4.21 -37.03 8.99
C SER A 212 4.66 -35.70 9.56
N LEU A 213 5.91 -35.59 10.07
CA LEU A 213 6.45 -34.36 10.63
C LEU A 213 6.71 -33.31 9.56
N GLN A 214 7.23 -33.71 8.40
CA GLN A 214 7.43 -32.82 7.26
C GLN A 214 6.10 -32.32 6.69
N SER A 215 5.11 -33.19 6.60
CA SER A 215 3.75 -32.86 6.14
C SER A 215 3.08 -31.87 7.09
N LEU A 216 3.20 -32.07 8.40
CA LEU A 216 2.73 -31.12 9.40
C LEU A 216 3.45 -29.77 9.28
N GLY A 217 4.77 -29.78 9.12
CA GLY A 217 5.56 -28.56 8.92
C GLY A 217 5.12 -27.78 7.67
N MET A 218 4.79 -28.50 6.58
CA MET A 218 4.30 -27.91 5.35
C MET A 218 2.88 -27.32 5.52
N ILE A 219 1.97 -28.02 6.18
CA ILE A 219 0.62 -27.53 6.50
C ILE A 219 0.70 -26.25 7.32
N LEU A 220 1.56 -26.20 8.34
CA LEU A 220 1.79 -25.00 9.15
C LEU A 220 2.36 -23.84 8.32
N LEU A 221 3.31 -24.14 7.43
CA LEU A 221 3.91 -23.13 6.54
C LEU A 221 2.88 -22.56 5.56
N LEU A 222 2.10 -23.40 4.89
CA LEU A 222 1.09 -22.96 3.94
C LEU A 222 -0.07 -22.26 4.62
N GLY A 223 -0.52 -22.76 5.77
CA GLY A 223 -1.52 -22.10 6.62
C GLY A 223 -1.05 -20.73 7.11
N PHE A 224 0.21 -20.63 7.55
CA PHE A 224 0.83 -19.35 7.91
C PHE A 224 0.84 -18.37 6.72
N SER A 225 1.23 -18.85 5.55
CA SER A 225 1.32 -18.03 4.34
C SER A 225 -0.05 -17.49 3.92
N ALA A 226 -1.08 -18.33 3.96
CA ALA A 226 -2.46 -17.94 3.67
C ALA A 226 -3.02 -16.98 4.75
N SER A 227 -2.67 -17.20 6.02
CA SER A 227 -3.14 -16.40 7.17
C SER A 227 -2.65 -14.95 7.13
N LEU A 228 -1.53 -14.68 6.48
CA LEU A 228 -1.02 -13.32 6.31
C LEU A 228 -1.97 -12.43 5.49
N LEU A 229 -2.88 -13.00 4.72
CA LEU A 229 -3.97 -12.24 4.07
C LEU A 229 -4.88 -11.55 5.11
N GLY A 230 -5.00 -12.10 6.30
CA GLY A 230 -5.80 -11.54 7.40
C GLY A 230 -5.22 -10.28 8.08
N VAL A 231 -4.05 -9.82 7.65
CA VAL A 231 -3.45 -8.54 8.11
C VAL A 231 -3.30 -7.53 6.97
N SER A 232 -3.87 -7.83 5.82
CA SER A 232 -3.91 -6.94 4.66
C SER A 232 -4.66 -5.65 4.99
N GLY A 233 -4.23 -4.52 4.42
CA GLY A 233 -4.75 -3.20 4.76
C GLY A 233 -4.00 -2.49 5.90
N PHE A 234 -3.06 -3.16 6.58
CA PHE A 234 -2.24 -2.49 7.60
C PHE A 234 -1.34 -1.40 7.02
N GLU A 235 -0.83 -1.64 5.81
CA GLU A 235 0.00 -0.71 5.06
C GLU A 235 -0.76 0.54 4.62
N SER A 236 -2.07 0.46 4.44
CA SER A 236 -2.89 1.59 4.02
C SER A 236 -2.87 2.74 5.03
N SER A 237 -2.65 2.43 6.31
CA SER A 237 -2.52 3.43 7.36
C SER A 237 -1.40 4.46 7.11
N ALA A 238 -0.33 4.05 6.44
CA ALA A 238 0.79 4.92 6.08
C ALA A 238 0.49 5.85 4.88
N ASN A 239 -0.63 5.66 4.18
CA ASN A 239 -1.04 6.50 3.06
C ASN A 239 -1.99 7.64 3.46
N PHE A 240 -2.40 7.70 4.75
CA PHE A 240 -3.30 8.71 5.33
C PHE A 240 -2.68 9.47 6.50
N VAL A 241 -1.37 9.58 6.54
CA VAL A 241 -0.66 10.15 7.69
C VAL A 241 -0.80 11.66 7.75
N GLU A 242 -0.75 12.33 6.59
CA GLU A 242 -0.84 13.79 6.49
C GLU A 242 -2.21 14.31 6.95
N GLU A 243 -3.25 13.51 6.82
CA GLU A 243 -4.60 13.84 7.26
C GLU A 243 -4.83 13.62 8.75
N GLN A 244 -3.90 12.96 9.46
CA GLN A 244 -4.03 12.66 10.90
C GLN A 244 -3.42 13.75 11.77
N ASN A 245 -4.01 13.96 12.96
CA ASN A 245 -3.40 14.80 13.98
C ASN A 245 -2.07 14.19 14.47
N LYS A 246 -1.13 15.03 14.88
CA LYS A 246 0.16 14.61 15.44
C LYS A 246 -0.04 13.59 16.58
N GLY A 247 0.65 12.45 16.51
CA GLY A 247 0.58 11.39 17.51
C GLY A 247 -0.64 10.46 17.42
N VAL A 248 -1.55 10.66 16.45
CA VAL A 248 -2.70 9.78 16.22
C VAL A 248 -2.27 8.47 15.57
N PHE A 249 -1.33 8.50 14.62
CA PHE A 249 -0.90 7.34 13.85
C PHE A 249 -0.56 6.11 14.72
N LYS A 250 0.24 6.27 15.79
CA LYS A 250 0.57 5.16 16.70
C LYS A 250 -0.63 4.55 17.40
N LYS A 251 -1.68 5.35 17.63
CA LYS A 251 -2.93 4.89 18.26
C LYS A 251 -3.79 4.12 17.24
N THR A 252 -3.84 4.59 16.00
CA THR A 252 -4.49 3.91 14.87
C THR A 252 -3.87 2.52 14.67
N LEU A 253 -2.55 2.42 14.55
CA LEU A 253 -1.85 1.14 14.42
C LEU A 253 -2.15 0.17 15.58
N ARG A 254 -2.22 0.69 16.82
CA ARG A 254 -2.56 -0.13 17.98
C ARG A 254 -3.97 -0.67 17.90
N ASN A 255 -4.93 0.17 17.53
CA ASN A 255 -6.34 -0.22 17.47
C ASN A 255 -6.59 -1.25 16.36
N MET A 256 -5.95 -1.08 15.19
CA MET A 256 -5.97 -2.05 14.09
C MET A 256 -5.39 -3.41 14.53
N LEU A 257 -4.23 -3.39 15.19
CA LEU A 257 -3.60 -4.60 15.73
C LEU A 257 -4.53 -5.33 16.71
N LEU A 258 -5.16 -4.61 17.65
CA LEU A 258 -6.07 -5.21 18.63
C LEU A 258 -7.28 -5.87 17.95
N GLY A 259 -7.83 -5.24 16.92
CA GLY A 259 -8.93 -5.84 16.15
C GLY A 259 -8.52 -7.17 15.51
N VAL A 260 -7.40 -7.20 14.81
CA VAL A 260 -6.91 -8.40 14.13
C VAL A 260 -6.55 -9.53 15.09
N ILE A 261 -5.77 -9.24 16.12
CA ILE A 261 -5.26 -10.27 17.06
C ILE A 261 -6.38 -10.90 17.91
N ILE A 262 -7.51 -10.20 18.05
CA ILE A 262 -8.69 -10.70 18.78
C ILE A 262 -9.62 -11.44 17.82
N PHE A 263 -10.09 -10.78 16.75
CA PHE A 263 -11.17 -11.33 15.95
C PHE A 263 -10.75 -12.48 15.04
N ASN A 264 -9.60 -12.41 14.38
CA ASN A 264 -9.17 -13.48 13.46
C ASN A 264 -9.07 -14.86 14.16
N PRO A 265 -8.35 -15.00 15.30
CA PRO A 265 -8.27 -16.30 15.98
C PRO A 265 -9.59 -16.77 16.56
N LEU A 266 -10.36 -15.86 17.16
CA LEU A 266 -11.63 -16.23 17.81
C LEU A 266 -12.69 -16.66 16.78
N ILE A 267 -12.78 -15.97 15.65
CA ILE A 267 -13.72 -16.34 14.59
C ILE A 267 -13.33 -17.68 13.96
N ALA A 268 -12.03 -17.92 13.70
CA ALA A 268 -11.59 -19.22 13.23
C ALA A 268 -11.86 -20.35 14.22
N PHE A 269 -11.71 -20.09 15.53
CA PHE A 269 -12.06 -21.07 16.57
C PHE A 269 -13.57 -21.35 16.60
N VAL A 270 -14.42 -20.31 16.58
CA VAL A 270 -15.87 -20.48 16.51
C VAL A 270 -16.26 -21.24 15.25
N ALA A 271 -15.67 -20.90 14.11
CA ALA A 271 -15.95 -21.56 12.85
C ALA A 271 -15.69 -23.07 12.90
N LEU A 272 -14.53 -23.48 13.42
CA LEU A 272 -14.14 -24.88 13.61
C LEU A 272 -14.95 -25.61 14.67
N SER A 273 -15.54 -24.88 15.62
CA SER A 273 -16.38 -25.47 16.66
C SER A 273 -17.82 -25.72 16.21
N LEU A 274 -18.27 -24.97 15.17
CA LEU A 274 -19.63 -25.06 14.65
C LEU A 274 -19.77 -26.05 13.48
N ASN A 275 -18.79 -26.17 12.63
CA ASN A 275 -18.88 -26.90 11.35
C ASN A 275 -17.65 -27.75 11.09
N SER A 276 -17.82 -28.85 10.32
CA SER A 276 -16.71 -29.64 9.78
C SER A 276 -15.88 -28.84 8.79
N ILE A 277 -14.60 -29.19 8.64
CA ILE A 277 -13.68 -28.55 7.68
C ILE A 277 -14.25 -28.60 6.26
N GLU A 278 -14.85 -29.72 5.85
CA GLU A 278 -15.48 -29.86 4.53
C GLU A 278 -16.64 -28.85 4.35
N THR A 279 -17.51 -28.69 5.35
CA THR A 279 -18.61 -27.71 5.32
C THR A 279 -18.08 -26.28 5.23
N ILE A 280 -16.97 -25.99 5.91
CA ILE A 280 -16.31 -24.67 5.87
C ILE A 280 -15.74 -24.43 4.46
N GLU A 281 -15.10 -25.42 3.85
CA GLU A 281 -14.54 -25.32 2.49
C GLU A 281 -15.63 -25.02 1.45
N LEU A 282 -16.77 -25.70 1.53
CA LEU A 282 -17.91 -25.50 0.63
C LEU A 282 -18.51 -24.07 0.76
N ASN A 283 -18.44 -23.47 1.93
CA ASN A 283 -19.03 -22.15 2.22
C ASN A 283 -17.97 -21.04 2.41
N LYS A 284 -16.71 -21.29 2.01
CA LYS A 284 -15.56 -20.42 2.32
C LYS A 284 -15.72 -18.95 1.90
N ASN A 285 -16.47 -18.67 0.82
CA ASN A 285 -16.63 -17.33 0.27
C ASN A 285 -17.58 -16.44 1.09
N PHE A 286 -18.45 -17.04 1.93
CA PHE A 286 -19.44 -16.34 2.76
C PHE A 286 -19.64 -17.04 4.11
N LEU A 287 -18.56 -17.56 4.67
CA LEU A 287 -18.56 -18.41 5.86
C LEU A 287 -19.32 -17.80 7.05
N LEU A 288 -19.06 -16.51 7.36
CA LEU A 288 -19.65 -15.88 8.53
C LEU A 288 -21.16 -15.73 8.39
N SER A 289 -21.69 -15.44 7.18
CA SER A 289 -23.15 -15.37 6.98
C SER A 289 -23.83 -16.74 7.08
N PHE A 290 -23.16 -17.78 6.60
CA PHE A 290 -23.63 -19.15 6.76
C PHE A 290 -23.71 -19.56 8.22
N GLN A 291 -22.67 -19.27 9.01
CA GLN A 291 -22.65 -19.58 10.45
C GLN A 291 -23.56 -18.67 11.27
N ALA A 292 -23.74 -17.42 10.85
CA ALA A 292 -24.69 -16.52 11.53
C ALA A 292 -26.12 -17.04 11.47
N ASP A 293 -26.51 -17.71 10.37
CA ASP A 293 -27.82 -18.36 10.26
C ASP A 293 -27.99 -19.49 11.31
N ILE A 294 -26.92 -20.26 11.53
CA ILE A 294 -26.88 -21.33 12.55
C ILE A 294 -26.94 -20.76 13.97
N ILE A 295 -26.17 -19.70 14.24
CA ILE A 295 -26.00 -19.11 15.59
C ILE A 295 -27.23 -18.34 16.05
N GLY A 296 -27.79 -17.48 15.16
CA GLY A 296 -28.83 -16.51 15.52
C GLY A 296 -30.00 -16.42 14.52
N GLY A 297 -30.08 -17.37 13.60
CA GLY A 297 -31.12 -17.42 12.58
C GLY A 297 -31.04 -16.33 11.55
N SER A 298 -32.10 -16.22 10.73
CA SER A 298 -32.12 -15.34 9.56
C SER A 298 -31.89 -13.86 9.89
N PHE A 299 -32.36 -13.36 11.04
CA PHE A 299 -32.13 -11.98 11.44
C PHE A 299 -30.64 -11.66 11.60
N PHE A 300 -29.90 -12.53 12.29
CA PHE A 300 -28.47 -12.34 12.50
C PHE A 300 -27.67 -12.53 11.21
N LYS A 301 -28.09 -13.46 10.36
CA LYS A 301 -27.55 -13.61 9.00
C LYS A 301 -27.67 -12.31 8.20
N TYR A 302 -28.87 -11.69 8.15
CA TYR A 302 -29.04 -10.40 7.45
C TYR A 302 -28.15 -9.31 8.02
N MET A 303 -28.00 -9.24 9.34
CA MET A 303 -27.12 -8.28 10.00
C MET A 303 -25.66 -8.47 9.55
N VAL A 304 -25.16 -9.70 9.55
CA VAL A 304 -23.78 -10.03 9.10
C VAL A 304 -23.61 -9.74 7.61
N VAL A 305 -24.58 -10.02 6.77
CA VAL A 305 -24.50 -9.75 5.31
C VAL A 305 -24.43 -8.25 5.01
N ILE A 306 -25.29 -7.46 5.68
CA ILE A 306 -25.28 -5.99 5.52
C ILE A 306 -23.95 -5.41 6.00
N ASP A 307 -23.49 -5.85 7.16
CA ASP A 307 -22.20 -5.44 7.72
C ASP A 307 -21.04 -5.77 6.79
N ALA A 308 -20.96 -7.02 6.33
CA ALA A 308 -19.93 -7.47 5.40
C ALA A 308 -19.91 -6.64 4.11
N PHE A 309 -21.08 -6.40 3.51
CA PHE A 309 -21.16 -5.60 2.30
C PHE A 309 -20.69 -4.17 2.54
N LEU A 310 -21.12 -3.52 3.61
CA LEU A 310 -20.73 -2.13 3.91
C LEU A 310 -19.22 -2.00 4.16
N VAL A 311 -18.65 -2.88 4.96
CA VAL A 311 -17.22 -2.81 5.30
C VAL A 311 -16.33 -3.15 4.09
N LEU A 312 -16.71 -4.15 3.29
CA LEU A 312 -16.01 -4.51 2.07
C LEU A 312 -16.10 -3.41 1.00
N CYS A 313 -17.25 -2.73 0.89
CA CYS A 313 -17.38 -1.52 0.09
C CYS A 313 -16.45 -0.39 0.56
N GLY A 314 -16.28 -0.23 1.87
CA GLY A 314 -15.29 0.69 2.44
C GLY A 314 -13.87 0.37 1.98
N ALA A 315 -13.47 -0.90 1.98
CA ALA A 315 -12.15 -1.34 1.49
C ALA A 315 -11.98 -1.07 -0.03
N VAL A 316 -13.03 -1.25 -0.84
CA VAL A 316 -13.00 -0.87 -2.29
C VAL A 316 -12.74 0.62 -2.45
N LEU A 317 -13.45 1.47 -1.72
CA LEU A 317 -13.27 2.91 -1.78
C LEU A 317 -11.85 3.32 -1.37
N THR A 318 -11.34 2.76 -0.27
CA THR A 318 -9.97 3.00 0.22
C THR A 318 -8.93 2.63 -0.83
N ALA A 319 -9.11 1.53 -1.56
CA ALA A 319 -8.22 1.12 -2.64
C ALA A 319 -8.20 2.12 -3.81
N PHE A 320 -9.37 2.62 -4.26
CA PHE A 320 -9.46 3.65 -5.31
C PHE A 320 -8.82 4.98 -4.90
N VAL A 321 -9.03 5.41 -3.66
CA VAL A 321 -8.43 6.65 -3.13
C VAL A 321 -6.92 6.49 -2.94
N GLY A 322 -6.49 5.38 -2.33
CA GLY A 322 -5.08 5.08 -2.06
C GLY A 322 -4.25 5.00 -3.34
N VAL A 323 -4.74 4.25 -4.35
CA VAL A 323 -4.04 4.15 -5.64
C VAL A 323 -3.99 5.50 -6.36
N SER A 324 -5.04 6.32 -6.25
CA SER A 324 -5.05 7.65 -6.88
C SER A 324 -3.99 8.56 -6.28
N GLY A 325 -3.81 8.54 -4.96
CA GLY A 325 -2.74 9.27 -4.27
C GLY A 325 -1.35 8.78 -4.66
N LEU A 326 -1.14 7.47 -4.68
CA LEU A 326 0.15 6.86 -5.04
C LEU A 326 0.55 7.15 -6.50
N ILE A 327 -0.36 6.91 -7.45
CA ILE A 327 -0.10 7.16 -8.89
C ILE A 327 0.14 8.65 -9.14
N ASN A 328 -0.63 9.54 -8.50
CA ASN A 328 -0.36 10.96 -8.57
C ASN A 328 1.05 11.30 -8.07
N ARG A 329 1.48 10.75 -6.93
CA ARG A 329 2.83 10.95 -6.40
C ARG A 329 3.90 10.42 -7.36
N MET A 330 3.76 9.19 -7.86
CA MET A 330 4.69 8.60 -8.83
C MET A 330 4.77 9.41 -10.14
N SER A 331 3.65 10.01 -10.57
CA SER A 331 3.62 10.89 -11.75
C SER A 331 4.37 12.20 -11.49
N LEU A 332 4.18 12.81 -10.33
CA LEU A 332 4.92 14.00 -9.90
C LEU A 332 6.43 13.73 -9.78
N ASP A 333 6.80 12.53 -9.34
CA ASP A 333 8.20 12.07 -9.27
C ASP A 333 8.73 11.59 -10.63
N GLU A 334 7.95 11.78 -11.70
CA GLU A 334 8.33 11.42 -13.08
C GLU A 334 8.64 9.92 -13.28
N CYS A 335 8.04 9.04 -12.46
CA CYS A 335 8.10 7.59 -12.63
C CYS A 335 7.09 7.07 -13.66
N ILE A 336 6.04 7.84 -13.93
CA ILE A 336 4.96 7.55 -14.89
C ILE A 336 4.48 8.86 -15.54
N PRO A 337 3.69 8.80 -16.63
CA PRO A 337 3.32 10.01 -17.37
C PRO A 337 2.58 11.06 -16.53
N ILE A 338 3.00 12.31 -16.62
CA ILE A 338 2.39 13.45 -15.93
C ILE A 338 0.93 13.70 -16.32
N ILE A 339 0.48 13.21 -17.47
CA ILE A 339 -0.91 13.35 -17.92
C ILE A 339 -1.90 12.73 -16.95
N LEU A 340 -1.47 11.75 -16.16
CA LEU A 340 -2.29 11.09 -15.15
C LEU A 340 -2.67 12.03 -13.99
N THR A 341 -1.91 13.11 -13.77
CA THR A 341 -2.19 14.09 -12.71
C THR A 341 -3.29 15.10 -13.06
N LYS A 342 -3.88 15.02 -14.28
CA LYS A 342 -4.95 15.92 -14.67
C LYS A 342 -6.18 15.72 -13.80
N LYS A 343 -6.58 16.80 -13.11
CA LYS A 343 -7.77 16.84 -12.27
C LYS A 343 -9.00 17.27 -13.08
N ASN A 344 -10.15 16.75 -12.70
CA ASN A 344 -11.45 17.27 -13.15
C ASN A 344 -11.87 18.49 -12.31
N LYS A 345 -13.05 19.04 -12.58
CA LYS A 345 -13.61 20.20 -11.85
C LYS A 345 -13.83 19.90 -10.35
N GLN A 346 -13.99 18.65 -9.99
CA GLN A 346 -14.21 18.17 -8.61
C GLN A 346 -12.88 17.89 -7.87
N GLY A 347 -11.72 18.06 -8.51
CA GLY A 347 -10.40 17.82 -7.93
C GLY A 347 -9.94 16.37 -7.94
N SER A 348 -10.68 15.45 -8.57
CA SER A 348 -10.34 14.02 -8.72
C SER A 348 -9.45 13.79 -9.94
N TYR A 349 -8.87 12.57 -10.02
CA TYR A 349 -8.00 12.12 -11.12
C TYR A 349 -8.73 11.09 -12.01
N PRO A 350 -9.61 11.49 -12.95
CA PRO A 350 -10.47 10.57 -13.68
C PRO A 350 -9.71 9.54 -14.53
N ILE A 351 -8.56 9.93 -15.10
CA ILE A 351 -7.74 9.02 -15.91
C ILE A 351 -7.17 7.89 -15.05
N ILE A 352 -6.67 8.21 -13.84
CA ILE A 352 -6.16 7.20 -12.91
C ILE A 352 -7.27 6.24 -12.53
N VAL A 353 -8.42 6.76 -12.12
CA VAL A 353 -9.57 5.96 -11.66
C VAL A 353 -10.09 5.06 -12.78
N ALA A 354 -10.25 5.57 -14.01
CA ALA A 354 -10.70 4.79 -15.15
C ALA A 354 -9.70 3.67 -15.52
N THR A 355 -8.40 3.98 -15.52
CA THR A 355 -7.36 2.99 -15.80
C THR A 355 -7.33 1.90 -14.72
N PHE A 356 -7.41 2.29 -13.45
CA PHE A 356 -7.48 1.36 -12.33
C PHE A 356 -8.71 0.46 -12.39
N PHE A 357 -9.89 1.02 -12.69
CA PHE A 357 -11.13 0.25 -12.91
C PHE A 357 -10.96 -0.77 -14.03
N ALA A 358 -10.36 -0.38 -15.16
CA ALA A 358 -10.10 -1.30 -16.26
C ALA A 358 -9.19 -2.46 -15.87
N PHE A 359 -8.14 -2.23 -15.07
CA PHE A 359 -7.30 -3.29 -14.52
C PHE A 359 -8.07 -4.20 -13.55
N CYS A 360 -8.91 -3.63 -12.68
CA CYS A 360 -9.75 -4.43 -11.78
C CYS A 360 -10.72 -5.35 -12.55
N VAL A 361 -11.37 -4.82 -13.58
CA VAL A 361 -12.26 -5.64 -14.43
C VAL A 361 -11.48 -6.71 -15.17
N SER A 362 -10.30 -6.39 -15.72
CA SER A 362 -9.50 -7.36 -16.47
C SER A 362 -9.05 -8.53 -15.61
N ILE A 363 -8.57 -8.30 -14.38
CA ILE A 363 -8.14 -9.39 -13.49
C ILE A 363 -9.32 -10.23 -13.02
N LEU A 364 -10.48 -9.60 -12.74
CA LEU A 364 -11.70 -10.31 -12.37
C LEU A 364 -12.16 -11.27 -13.49
N LEU A 365 -12.12 -10.82 -14.75
CA LEU A 365 -12.51 -11.63 -15.90
C LEU A 365 -11.51 -12.74 -16.19
N ILE A 366 -10.21 -12.46 -16.14
CA ILE A 366 -9.15 -13.46 -16.40
C ILE A 366 -9.14 -14.54 -15.33
N THR A 367 -9.35 -14.20 -14.06
CA THR A 367 -9.45 -15.17 -12.96
C THR A 367 -10.84 -15.80 -12.85
N GLN A 368 -11.81 -15.37 -13.68
CA GLN A 368 -13.21 -15.79 -13.60
C GLN A 368 -13.82 -15.61 -12.20
N GLY A 369 -13.33 -14.62 -11.46
CA GLY A 369 -13.75 -14.35 -10.09
C GLY A 369 -13.34 -15.44 -9.08
N ASN A 370 -12.34 -16.24 -9.36
CA ASN A 370 -11.83 -17.25 -8.41
C ASN A 370 -11.17 -16.54 -7.22
N THR A 371 -11.78 -16.66 -6.06
CA THR A 371 -11.36 -15.97 -4.82
C THR A 371 -9.96 -16.40 -4.36
N SER A 372 -9.60 -17.67 -4.56
CA SER A 372 -8.29 -18.19 -4.17
C SER A 372 -7.16 -17.63 -5.02
N LEU A 373 -7.37 -17.52 -6.33
CA LEU A 373 -6.39 -16.89 -7.24
C LEU A 373 -6.27 -15.40 -6.99
N LEU A 374 -7.38 -14.70 -6.79
CA LEU A 374 -7.38 -13.28 -6.43
C LEU A 374 -6.67 -13.03 -5.10
N GLY A 375 -6.95 -13.87 -4.09
CA GLY A 375 -6.30 -13.84 -2.79
C GLY A 375 -4.79 -14.11 -2.89
N GLY A 376 -4.37 -15.03 -3.77
CA GLY A 376 -2.97 -15.34 -4.02
C GLY A 376 -2.21 -14.18 -4.66
N VAL A 377 -2.77 -13.55 -5.70
CA VAL A 377 -2.19 -12.33 -6.31
C VAL A 377 -2.09 -11.21 -5.29
N TYR A 378 -3.14 -11.03 -4.47
CA TYR A 378 -3.14 -10.06 -3.38
C TYR A 378 -2.03 -10.36 -2.37
N ALA A 379 -1.98 -11.59 -1.85
CA ALA A 379 -0.99 -11.98 -0.85
C ALA A 379 0.45 -11.76 -1.35
N ILE A 380 0.77 -12.15 -2.59
CA ILE A 380 2.12 -11.97 -3.15
C ILE A 380 2.48 -10.49 -3.24
N SER A 381 1.60 -9.64 -3.80
CA SER A 381 1.86 -8.21 -3.96
C SER A 381 1.98 -7.50 -2.61
N PHE A 382 1.06 -7.76 -1.69
CA PHE A 382 1.01 -7.18 -0.36
C PHE A 382 2.22 -7.58 0.50
N LEU A 383 2.57 -8.88 0.54
CA LEU A 383 3.71 -9.37 1.32
C LEU A 383 5.04 -8.87 0.77
N ALA A 384 5.14 -8.71 -0.57
CA ALA A 384 6.30 -8.08 -1.18
C ALA A 384 6.45 -6.61 -0.73
N VAL A 385 5.35 -5.84 -0.69
CA VAL A 385 5.35 -4.45 -0.18
C VAL A 385 5.76 -4.41 1.27
N MET A 386 5.22 -5.28 2.14
CA MET A 386 5.60 -5.34 3.56
C MET A 386 7.09 -5.67 3.73
N SER A 387 7.59 -6.66 3.00
CA SER A 387 9.01 -7.03 3.03
C SER A 387 9.91 -5.88 2.57
N MET A 388 9.53 -5.16 1.51
CA MET A 388 10.22 -3.97 1.05
C MET A 388 10.13 -2.81 2.04
N PHE A 389 9.05 -2.69 2.81
CA PHE A 389 8.95 -1.68 3.87
C PHE A 389 9.89 -1.97 5.05
N ALA A 390 10.05 -3.25 5.43
CA ALA A 390 11.05 -3.66 6.40
C ALA A 390 12.48 -3.35 5.89
N LEU A 391 12.77 -3.63 4.62
CA LEU A 391 14.03 -3.25 3.98
C LEU A 391 14.22 -1.73 3.99
N ALA A 392 13.18 -0.95 3.69
CA ALA A 392 13.22 0.51 3.74
C ALA A 392 13.59 1.02 5.14
N ASN A 393 13.04 0.43 6.19
CA ASN A 393 13.40 0.79 7.57
C ASN A 393 14.89 0.54 7.85
N LEU A 394 15.43 -0.62 7.44
CA LEU A 394 16.86 -0.94 7.62
C LEU A 394 17.77 0.00 6.81
N THR A 395 17.41 0.28 5.56
CA THR A 395 18.20 1.18 4.72
C THR A 395 18.17 2.62 5.26
N LEU A 396 17.01 3.10 5.73
CA LEU A 396 16.92 4.42 6.36
C LEU A 396 17.76 4.52 7.64
N LYS A 397 17.95 3.44 8.40
CA LYS A 397 18.83 3.45 9.58
C LYS A 397 20.30 3.65 9.22
N THR A 398 20.72 3.12 8.07
CA THR A 398 22.12 3.20 7.61
C THR A 398 22.39 4.42 6.74
N THR A 399 21.48 4.74 5.82
CA THR A 399 21.67 5.85 4.86
C THR A 399 21.24 7.20 5.42
N ARG A 400 20.37 7.21 6.44
CA ARG A 400 19.80 8.41 7.05
C ARG A 400 19.90 8.38 8.58
N PRO A 401 21.09 8.26 9.17
CA PRO A 401 21.28 8.22 10.62
C PRO A 401 20.79 9.51 11.30
N ASP A 402 20.92 10.64 10.62
CA ASP A 402 20.56 11.98 11.11
C ASP A 402 19.05 12.25 11.11
N LEU A 403 18.25 11.36 10.54
CA LEU A 403 16.80 11.52 10.53
C LEU A 403 16.26 11.46 11.97
N LYS A 404 15.56 12.50 12.39
CA LYS A 404 15.01 12.61 13.75
C LYS A 404 13.92 11.55 13.95
N ARG A 405 14.15 10.62 14.88
CA ARG A 405 13.23 9.53 15.20
C ARG A 405 12.78 9.63 16.64
N THR A 406 11.47 9.77 16.85
CA THR A 406 10.86 9.73 18.18
C THR A 406 10.85 8.32 18.77
N PHE A 407 10.87 7.30 17.89
CA PHE A 407 10.91 5.88 18.24
C PHE A 407 11.86 5.15 17.29
N ARG A 408 12.62 4.18 17.83
CA ARG A 408 13.51 3.31 17.05
C ARG A 408 13.16 1.84 17.31
N ALA A 409 12.72 1.13 16.27
CA ALA A 409 12.54 -0.32 16.32
C ALA A 409 13.92 -1.01 16.36
N SER A 410 14.05 -2.10 17.15
CA SER A 410 15.26 -2.90 17.13
C SER A 410 15.52 -3.45 15.72
N PRO A 411 16.76 -3.46 15.21
CA PRO A 411 17.08 -4.11 13.93
C PRO A 411 16.63 -5.57 13.87
N ILE A 412 16.73 -6.30 14.97
CA ILE A 412 16.28 -7.69 15.08
C ILE A 412 14.76 -7.76 14.84
N THR A 413 13.97 -6.86 15.46
CA THR A 413 12.52 -6.78 15.24
C THR A 413 12.20 -6.59 13.76
N VAL A 414 12.92 -5.71 13.07
CA VAL A 414 12.71 -5.41 11.65
C VAL A 414 13.07 -6.62 10.78
N ILE A 415 14.20 -7.28 11.08
CA ILE A 415 14.65 -8.47 10.34
C ILE A 415 13.65 -9.62 10.53
N VAL A 416 13.23 -9.91 11.76
CA VAL A 416 12.24 -10.98 12.03
C VAL A 416 10.93 -10.70 11.31
N ALA A 417 10.42 -9.46 11.36
CA ALA A 417 9.22 -9.08 10.63
C ALA A 417 9.38 -9.29 9.11
N GLY A 418 10.46 -8.79 8.52
CA GLY A 418 10.74 -8.94 7.09
C GLY A 418 10.92 -10.39 6.65
N VAL A 419 11.65 -11.21 7.42
CA VAL A 419 11.83 -12.64 7.14
C VAL A 419 10.49 -13.39 7.23
N SER A 420 9.65 -13.07 8.22
CA SER A 420 8.32 -13.69 8.36
C SER A 420 7.44 -13.43 7.13
N THR A 421 7.43 -12.20 6.61
CA THR A 421 6.65 -11.89 5.39
C THR A 421 7.27 -12.50 4.13
N LEU A 422 8.59 -12.63 4.05
CA LEU A 422 9.25 -13.36 2.95
C LEU A 422 8.90 -14.85 2.96
N ILE A 423 8.87 -15.49 4.13
CA ILE A 423 8.43 -16.89 4.28
C ILE A 423 6.98 -17.03 3.79
N GLY A 424 6.10 -16.14 4.22
CA GLY A 424 4.70 -16.13 3.78
C GLY A 424 4.55 -15.89 2.27
N LEU A 425 5.37 -15.00 1.70
CA LEU A 425 5.41 -14.76 0.26
C LEU A 425 5.83 -16.03 -0.50
N ILE A 426 6.87 -16.71 -0.06
CA ILE A 426 7.33 -17.98 -0.67
C ILE A 426 6.20 -19.01 -0.65
N GLY A 427 5.51 -19.19 0.48
CA GLY A 427 4.39 -20.14 0.57
C GLY A 427 3.25 -19.83 -0.39
N ASN A 428 2.87 -18.55 -0.58
CA ASN A 428 1.86 -18.13 -1.54
C ASN A 428 2.31 -18.30 -3.01
N VAL A 429 3.63 -18.29 -3.27
CA VAL A 429 4.17 -18.56 -4.61
C VAL A 429 4.11 -20.03 -4.97
N ILE A 430 4.39 -20.92 -4.02
CA ILE A 430 4.54 -22.36 -4.27
C ILE A 430 3.25 -23.16 -4.12
N SER A 431 2.16 -22.53 -3.67
CA SER A 431 0.89 -23.22 -3.46
C SER A 431 -0.34 -22.36 -3.78
N VAL A 432 -1.43 -23.01 -4.16
CA VAL A 432 -2.78 -22.45 -4.27
C VAL A 432 -3.72 -23.36 -3.48
N ASP A 433 -4.55 -22.81 -2.60
CA ASP A 433 -5.48 -23.57 -1.74
C ASP A 433 -4.81 -24.76 -1.02
N GLY A 434 -3.57 -24.60 -0.56
CA GLY A 434 -2.81 -25.68 0.09
C GLY A 434 -2.27 -26.76 -0.84
N GLN A 435 -2.51 -26.66 -2.14
CA GLN A 435 -1.93 -27.57 -3.14
C GLN A 435 -0.52 -27.14 -3.50
N LEU A 436 0.46 -27.87 -3.00
CA LEU A 436 1.88 -27.62 -3.28
C LEU A 436 2.20 -27.91 -4.76
N GLY A 437 3.07 -27.07 -5.34
CA GLY A 437 3.46 -27.19 -6.76
C GLY A 437 2.48 -26.55 -7.73
N ASN A 438 1.39 -25.97 -7.23
CA ASN A 438 0.51 -25.14 -8.04
C ASN A 438 1.01 -23.71 -8.09
N PHE A 439 1.56 -23.29 -9.23
CA PHE A 439 2.16 -21.96 -9.45
C PHE A 439 1.19 -20.95 -10.09
N SER A 440 -0.10 -21.20 -10.08
CA SER A 440 -1.07 -20.31 -10.71
C SER A 440 -1.07 -18.91 -10.08
N ASN A 441 -0.89 -18.78 -8.77
CA ASN A 441 -0.82 -17.48 -8.08
C ASN A 441 0.31 -16.61 -8.64
N ILE A 442 1.53 -17.16 -8.74
CA ILE A 442 2.68 -16.42 -9.29
C ILE A 442 2.52 -16.14 -10.78
N PHE A 443 1.88 -17.05 -11.53
CA PHE A 443 1.60 -16.84 -12.95
C PHE A 443 0.69 -15.61 -13.15
N TYR A 444 -0.46 -15.55 -12.47
CA TYR A 444 -1.38 -14.41 -12.56
C TYR A 444 -0.77 -13.13 -12.00
N PHE A 445 0.03 -13.23 -10.93
CA PHE A 445 0.78 -12.09 -10.41
C PHE A 445 1.75 -11.53 -11.46
N LEU A 446 2.59 -12.38 -12.09
CA LEU A 446 3.56 -11.95 -13.10
C LEU A 446 2.89 -11.41 -14.36
N LEU A 447 1.74 -11.95 -14.75
CA LEU A 447 0.96 -11.47 -15.90
C LEU A 447 0.60 -9.98 -15.78
N TYR A 448 0.37 -9.49 -14.57
CA TYR A 448 0.08 -8.09 -14.28
C TYR A 448 1.31 -7.29 -13.85
N PHE A 449 2.16 -7.89 -13.02
CA PHE A 449 3.33 -7.21 -12.49
C PHE A 449 4.34 -6.87 -13.59
N VAL A 450 4.67 -7.82 -14.47
CA VAL A 450 5.74 -7.62 -15.47
C VAL A 450 5.41 -6.49 -16.45
N PRO A 451 4.22 -6.42 -17.08
CA PRO A 451 3.90 -5.31 -17.98
C PRO A 451 3.91 -3.95 -17.27
N LEU A 452 3.32 -3.86 -16.07
CA LEU A 452 3.31 -2.62 -15.28
C LEU A 452 4.73 -2.21 -14.87
N PHE A 453 5.54 -3.16 -14.41
CA PHE A 453 6.92 -2.94 -14.02
C PHE A 453 7.76 -2.44 -15.21
N VAL A 454 7.69 -3.11 -16.36
CA VAL A 454 8.40 -2.70 -17.58
C VAL A 454 7.97 -1.30 -18.00
N PHE A 455 6.66 -1.02 -18.01
CA PHE A 455 6.15 0.31 -18.34
C PHE A 455 6.72 1.39 -17.41
N VAL A 456 6.69 1.19 -16.10
CA VAL A 456 7.22 2.14 -15.13
C VAL A 456 8.74 2.29 -15.27
N MET A 457 9.47 1.18 -15.45
CA MET A 457 10.94 1.23 -15.64
C MET A 457 11.34 1.95 -16.93
N MET A 458 10.55 1.86 -17.99
CA MET A 458 10.77 2.66 -19.21
C MET A 458 10.72 4.16 -18.92
N PHE A 459 9.83 4.62 -18.03
CA PHE A 459 9.78 6.03 -17.63
C PHE A 459 10.92 6.41 -16.68
N VAL A 460 11.24 5.55 -15.72
CA VAL A 460 12.36 5.79 -14.78
C VAL A 460 13.69 5.90 -15.52
N TYR A 461 13.94 5.02 -16.50
CA TYR A 461 15.18 4.98 -17.27
C TYR A 461 15.08 5.67 -18.64
N ARG A 462 14.06 6.53 -18.86
CA ARG A 462 13.81 7.19 -20.15
C ARG A 462 15.01 7.95 -20.71
N ASP A 463 15.83 8.59 -19.87
CA ASP A 463 17.05 9.27 -20.29
C ASP A 463 18.07 8.29 -20.86
N MET A 464 18.32 7.19 -20.17
CA MET A 464 19.24 6.13 -20.63
C MET A 464 18.74 5.49 -21.93
N ILE A 465 17.45 5.15 -22.00
CA ILE A 465 16.82 4.56 -23.17
C ILE A 465 16.92 5.53 -24.37
N THR A 466 16.62 6.81 -24.15
CA THR A 466 16.67 7.82 -25.20
C THR A 466 18.09 8.03 -25.72
N ARG A 467 19.11 7.99 -24.85
CA ARG A 467 20.52 8.03 -25.28
C ARG A 467 20.90 6.81 -26.12
N LEU A 468 20.45 5.60 -25.74
CA LEU A 468 20.66 4.38 -26.51
C LEU A 468 20.00 4.47 -27.90
N LEU A 469 18.75 4.94 -27.95
CA LEU A 469 18.01 5.16 -29.19
C LEU A 469 18.68 6.22 -30.08
N LEU A 470 19.23 7.31 -29.52
CA LEU A 470 20.01 8.29 -30.27
C LEU A 470 21.25 7.68 -30.88
N ARG A 471 21.97 6.82 -30.16
CA ARG A 471 23.16 6.13 -30.70
C ARG A 471 22.77 5.17 -31.85
N ALA A 472 21.68 4.40 -31.64
CA ALA A 472 21.20 3.44 -32.64
C ALA A 472 20.63 4.13 -33.90
N SER A 473 19.99 5.27 -33.75
CA SER A 473 19.35 6.01 -34.86
C SER A 473 20.29 6.99 -35.59
N LYS A 474 21.55 7.08 -35.22
CA LYS A 474 22.52 8.06 -35.75
C LYS A 474 22.55 8.12 -37.28
N ASN A 475 22.36 7.00 -37.97
CA ASN A 475 22.40 6.89 -39.44
C ASN A 475 21.00 7.12 -40.08
N ILE A 476 19.94 7.35 -39.30
CA ILE A 476 18.57 7.54 -39.80
C ILE A 476 18.11 8.95 -39.42
N THR A 477 18.47 9.94 -40.24
CA THR A 477 18.30 11.37 -39.96
C THR A 477 16.88 11.75 -39.44
N PRO A 478 15.75 11.32 -40.05
CA PRO A 478 14.44 11.73 -39.56
C PRO A 478 14.12 11.13 -38.15
N VAL A 479 14.51 9.88 -37.90
CA VAL A 479 14.31 9.22 -36.59
C VAL A 479 15.18 9.88 -35.53
N TYR A 480 16.45 10.13 -35.85
CA TYR A 480 17.37 10.83 -34.96
C TYR A 480 16.85 12.21 -34.55
N ALA A 481 16.33 13.00 -35.48
CA ALA A 481 15.80 14.33 -35.21
C ALA A 481 14.62 14.31 -34.22
N VAL A 482 13.70 13.35 -34.36
CA VAL A 482 12.57 13.18 -33.46
C VAL A 482 13.04 12.78 -32.05
N ILE A 483 13.92 11.79 -31.97
CA ILE A 483 14.45 11.31 -30.68
C ILE A 483 15.30 12.40 -30.02
N HIS A 484 16.08 13.16 -30.78
CA HIS A 484 16.89 14.26 -30.27
C HIS A 484 16.02 15.40 -29.70
N ARG A 485 14.91 15.73 -30.36
CA ARG A 485 13.94 16.70 -29.84
C ARG A 485 13.33 16.23 -28.52
N TYR A 486 12.93 14.98 -28.44
CA TYR A 486 12.41 14.37 -27.21
C TYR A 486 13.47 14.36 -26.10
N PHE A 487 14.71 13.98 -26.41
CA PHE A 487 15.83 14.01 -25.47
C PHE A 487 16.07 15.40 -24.88
N LYS A 488 16.06 16.44 -25.74
CA LYS A 488 16.16 17.83 -25.27
C LYS A 488 15.02 18.20 -24.30
N GLN A 489 13.79 17.79 -24.59
CA GLN A 489 12.65 18.05 -23.70
C GLN A 489 12.80 17.35 -22.35
N VAL A 490 13.23 16.09 -22.34
CA VAL A 490 13.44 15.30 -21.12
C VAL A 490 14.55 15.88 -20.26
N THR A 491 15.65 16.34 -20.88
CA THR A 491 16.83 16.85 -20.16
C THR A 491 16.78 18.36 -19.85
N ALA A 492 15.85 19.11 -20.43
CA ALA A 492 15.70 20.54 -20.19
C ALA A 492 15.14 20.89 -18.80
N GLY A 493 14.70 19.87 -18.05
CA GLY A 493 14.15 20.09 -16.71
C GLY A 493 15.15 20.73 -15.77
N GLN A 494 14.71 21.77 -15.05
CA GLN A 494 15.48 22.43 -13.98
C GLN A 494 14.99 21.96 -12.63
N TYR A 495 15.91 21.66 -11.72
CA TYR A 495 15.67 21.33 -10.33
C TYR A 495 16.11 22.50 -9.44
N LEU A 496 15.33 22.72 -8.38
CA LEU A 496 15.61 23.70 -7.34
C LEU A 496 16.08 22.94 -6.11
N VAL A 497 17.18 23.38 -5.51
CA VAL A 497 17.77 22.72 -4.34
C VAL A 497 17.97 23.75 -3.23
N PHE A 498 17.17 23.65 -2.17
CA PHE A 498 17.39 24.45 -0.97
C PHE A 498 18.39 23.73 -0.05
N ILE A 499 19.47 24.40 0.28
CA ILE A 499 20.49 23.92 1.21
C ILE A 499 20.87 24.99 2.21
N HIS A 500 21.22 24.55 3.41
CA HIS A 500 21.75 25.41 4.46
C HIS A 500 23.25 25.16 4.68
N THR A 501 23.72 23.90 4.58
CA THR A 501 25.12 23.54 4.81
C THR A 501 25.77 22.90 3.57
N PRO A 502 27.05 23.16 3.28
CA PRO A 502 27.75 22.62 2.08
C PRO A 502 27.85 21.09 2.07
N GLU A 503 27.90 20.45 3.24
CA GLU A 503 28.06 18.98 3.36
C GLU A 503 26.90 18.21 2.75
N ARG A 504 25.71 18.79 2.72
CA ARG A 504 24.50 18.17 2.17
C ARG A 504 24.41 18.27 0.65
N LEU A 505 25.10 19.25 0.08
CA LEU A 505 25.09 19.48 -1.36
C LEU A 505 25.54 18.24 -2.14
N PHE A 506 26.59 17.58 -1.68
CA PHE A 506 27.10 16.38 -2.33
C PHE A 506 26.06 15.24 -2.37
N LYS A 507 25.33 15.01 -1.27
CA LYS A 507 24.30 13.97 -1.19
C LYS A 507 23.15 14.26 -2.16
N ILE A 508 22.68 15.50 -2.20
CA ILE A 508 21.56 15.91 -3.07
C ILE A 508 21.96 15.85 -4.54
N LEU A 509 23.12 16.36 -4.90
CA LEU A 509 23.62 16.32 -6.27
C LEU A 509 23.86 14.88 -6.74
N THR A 510 24.38 14.01 -5.88
CA THR A 510 24.53 12.59 -6.19
C THR A 510 23.16 11.93 -6.43
N TYR A 511 22.17 12.25 -5.61
CA TYR A 511 20.82 11.76 -5.81
C TYR A 511 20.25 12.23 -7.15
N ILE A 512 20.33 13.54 -7.45
CA ILE A 512 19.81 14.11 -8.70
C ILE A 512 20.52 13.47 -9.91
N ASN A 513 21.85 13.40 -9.86
CA ASN A 513 22.65 12.81 -10.95
C ASN A 513 22.29 11.35 -11.25
N ASN A 514 21.95 10.57 -10.21
CA ASN A 514 21.69 9.14 -10.36
C ASN A 514 20.21 8.81 -10.64
N ASN A 515 19.28 9.68 -10.24
CA ASN A 515 17.86 9.38 -10.24
C ASN A 515 17.01 10.30 -11.13
N GLU A 516 17.56 11.45 -11.57
CA GLU A 516 16.79 12.45 -12.28
C GLU A 516 17.30 12.66 -13.72
N ALA A 517 16.39 12.95 -14.63
CA ALA A 517 16.72 13.13 -16.05
C ALA A 517 17.17 14.56 -16.41
N GLY A 518 16.71 15.55 -15.66
CA GLY A 518 17.06 16.96 -15.89
C GLY A 518 18.51 17.25 -15.47
N ARG A 519 19.10 18.24 -16.12
CA ARG A 519 20.53 18.52 -15.98
C ARG A 519 20.84 19.88 -15.36
N ASN A 520 19.85 20.75 -15.26
CA ASN A 520 20.01 22.06 -14.69
C ASN A 520 19.60 22.03 -13.21
N VAL A 521 20.50 22.42 -12.34
CA VAL A 521 20.28 22.47 -10.89
C VAL A 521 20.51 23.89 -10.43
N LEU A 522 19.50 24.51 -9.86
CA LEU A 522 19.59 25.81 -9.22
C LEU A 522 19.64 25.60 -7.70
N ILE A 523 20.79 25.90 -7.14
CA ILE A 523 21.00 25.86 -5.69
C ILE A 523 20.55 27.17 -5.10
N VAL A 524 19.72 27.11 -4.06
CA VAL A 524 19.23 28.26 -3.33
C VAL A 524 19.69 28.17 -1.88
N HIS A 525 20.40 29.18 -1.43
CA HIS A 525 20.71 29.39 -0.03
C HIS A 525 19.86 30.54 0.50
N CYS A 526 19.18 30.32 1.62
CA CYS A 526 18.42 31.36 2.31
C CYS A 526 19.32 31.93 3.40
N ASN A 527 19.71 33.17 3.25
CA ASN A 527 20.61 33.86 4.18
C ASN A 527 19.81 34.37 5.37
N ASP A 528 19.88 33.66 6.49
CA ASP A 528 19.24 34.03 7.74
C ASP A 528 20.20 34.90 8.58
N THR A 529 19.94 36.20 8.63
CA THR A 529 20.74 37.14 9.40
C THR A 529 20.74 36.90 10.92
N THR A 530 19.88 35.98 11.40
CA THR A 530 19.82 35.62 12.82
C THR A 530 20.79 34.47 13.18
N ASP A 531 21.32 33.74 12.19
CA ASP A 531 22.31 32.67 12.38
C ASP A 531 23.73 33.23 12.15
N PRO A 532 24.60 33.25 13.18
CA PRO A 532 25.97 33.79 13.07
C PRO A 532 26.86 33.03 12.05
N ASP A 533 26.59 31.74 11.82
CA ASP A 533 27.38 30.87 10.95
C ASP A 533 26.88 30.89 9.50
N ASP A 534 25.72 31.45 9.21
CA ASP A 534 25.07 31.37 7.91
C ASP A 534 25.86 32.07 6.78
N ASN A 535 26.46 33.24 7.06
CA ASN A 535 27.35 33.89 6.11
C ASN A 535 28.55 33.03 5.71
N LYS A 536 29.12 32.28 6.66
CA LYS A 536 30.23 31.37 6.40
C LYS A 536 29.76 30.19 5.53
N HIS A 537 28.59 29.63 5.83
CA HIS A 537 27.98 28.57 5.03
C HIS A 537 27.75 29.00 3.57
N SER A 538 27.26 30.22 3.39
CA SER A 538 27.08 30.79 2.06
C SER A 538 28.40 30.92 1.29
N GLU A 539 29.47 31.46 1.92
CA GLU A 539 30.80 31.57 1.30
C GLU A 539 31.38 30.19 0.96
N ASP A 540 31.26 29.23 1.88
CA ASP A 540 31.70 27.84 1.66
C ASP A 540 30.97 27.18 0.49
N ILE A 541 29.64 27.36 0.37
CA ILE A 541 28.84 26.84 -0.75
C ILE A 541 29.31 27.50 -2.08
N LYS A 542 29.47 28.83 -2.11
CA LYS A 542 29.95 29.57 -3.28
C LYS A 542 31.32 29.07 -3.75
N ALA A 543 32.23 28.83 -2.80
CA ALA A 543 33.57 28.32 -3.11
C ALA A 543 33.54 26.89 -3.59
N PHE A 544 32.62 26.07 -3.08
CA PHE A 544 32.55 24.63 -3.37
C PHE A 544 31.96 24.31 -4.75
N ILE A 545 31.00 25.09 -5.25
CA ILE A 545 30.33 24.87 -6.54
C ILE A 545 31.32 24.86 -7.74
N PRO A 546 32.21 25.85 -7.91
CA PRO A 546 33.19 25.80 -9.01
C PRO A 546 34.15 24.61 -8.92
N LEU A 547 34.48 24.17 -7.70
CA LEU A 547 35.31 22.98 -7.49
C LEU A 547 34.58 21.71 -7.95
N LEU A 548 33.29 21.57 -7.63
CA LEU A 548 32.47 20.45 -8.11
C LEU A 548 32.34 20.43 -9.63
N GLN A 549 32.14 21.58 -10.26
CA GLN A 549 32.07 21.67 -11.72
C GLN A 549 33.39 21.29 -12.39
N LYS A 550 34.53 21.74 -11.85
CA LYS A 550 35.86 21.41 -12.36
C LYS A 550 36.29 19.98 -12.07
N SER A 551 35.83 19.37 -11.00
CA SER A 551 36.19 18.01 -10.60
C SER A 551 35.71 16.93 -11.57
N GLY A 552 34.72 17.23 -12.43
CA GLY A 552 34.10 16.26 -13.31
C GLY A 552 33.28 15.15 -12.61
N VAL A 553 33.03 15.29 -11.31
CA VAL A 553 32.21 14.30 -10.56
C VAL A 553 30.77 14.26 -11.09
N TYR A 554 30.24 15.40 -11.52
CA TYR A 554 28.91 15.52 -12.12
C TYR A 554 28.99 16.10 -13.55
N PRO A 555 29.54 15.37 -14.54
CA PRO A 555 29.86 15.92 -15.86
C PRO A 555 28.62 16.34 -16.66
N HIS A 556 27.44 15.93 -16.20
CA HIS A 556 26.17 16.17 -16.88
C HIS A 556 25.29 17.21 -16.20
N LEU A 557 25.65 17.70 -15.00
CA LEU A 557 24.87 18.69 -14.27
C LEU A 557 25.41 20.10 -14.53
N ASN A 558 24.52 21.00 -14.90
CA ASN A 558 24.77 22.45 -14.91
C ASN A 558 24.27 22.98 -13.57
N ILE A 559 25.16 23.52 -12.77
CA ILE A 559 24.86 23.94 -11.39
C ILE A 559 24.97 25.46 -11.34
N ASP A 560 23.85 26.11 -11.04
CA ASP A 560 23.75 27.54 -10.80
C ASP A 560 23.47 27.78 -9.31
N TYR A 561 23.80 28.97 -8.80
CA TYR A 561 23.64 29.34 -7.40
C TYR A 561 22.98 30.69 -7.27
N ILE A 562 22.05 30.82 -6.35
CA ILE A 562 21.43 32.08 -5.95
C ILE A 562 21.30 32.15 -4.43
N GLU A 563 21.41 33.37 -3.90
CA GLU A 563 21.08 33.69 -2.52
C GLU A 563 19.73 34.38 -2.45
N LYS A 564 19.01 34.12 -1.38
CA LYS A 564 17.78 34.83 -1.01
C LYS A 564 17.90 35.29 0.42
N GLU A 565 17.64 36.59 0.64
CA GLU A 565 17.57 37.15 1.99
C GLU A 565 16.31 36.64 2.70
N GLY A 566 16.46 36.21 3.94
CA GLY A 566 15.40 35.80 4.84
C GLY A 566 15.46 34.32 5.21
N GLU A 567 14.74 33.99 6.27
CA GLU A 567 14.60 32.63 6.80
C GLU A 567 13.93 31.69 5.78
N PHE A 568 14.40 30.45 5.72
CA PHE A 568 13.73 29.41 4.93
C PHE A 568 12.34 29.12 5.50
N ASN A 569 11.30 29.36 4.70
CA ASN A 569 9.91 29.08 5.05
C ASN A 569 9.09 28.64 3.82
N PRO A 570 7.87 28.12 4.00
CA PRO A 570 7.00 27.69 2.89
C PRO A 570 6.70 28.80 1.88
N GLU A 571 6.60 30.05 2.32
CA GLU A 571 6.36 31.22 1.46
C GLU A 571 7.58 31.49 0.56
N MET A 572 8.79 31.38 1.09
CA MET A 572 10.04 31.49 0.33
C MET A 572 10.12 30.39 -0.74
N VAL A 573 9.80 29.15 -0.38
CA VAL A 573 9.76 28.03 -1.34
C VAL A 573 8.76 28.32 -2.46
N HIS A 574 7.58 28.85 -2.12
CA HIS A 574 6.57 29.22 -3.10
C HIS A 574 7.06 30.37 -4.02
N ALA A 575 7.59 31.44 -3.45
CA ALA A 575 8.06 32.60 -4.18
C ALA A 575 9.19 32.23 -5.17
N VAL A 576 10.16 31.41 -4.74
CA VAL A 576 11.26 30.97 -5.60
C VAL A 576 10.76 30.00 -6.68
N SER A 577 9.82 29.11 -6.35
CA SER A 577 9.17 28.21 -7.29
C SER A 577 8.47 28.98 -8.43
N GLU A 578 7.70 30.02 -8.09
CA GLU A 578 7.00 30.86 -9.07
C GLU A 578 7.95 31.70 -9.91
N SER A 579 8.94 32.37 -9.27
CA SER A 579 9.88 33.25 -9.98
C SER A 579 10.71 32.52 -11.04
N HIS A 580 10.99 31.24 -10.85
CA HIS A 580 11.76 30.40 -11.78
C HIS A 580 10.89 29.44 -12.59
N ASN A 581 9.56 29.47 -12.40
CA ASN A 581 8.61 28.57 -13.06
C ASN A 581 8.98 27.07 -12.88
N ILE A 582 9.44 26.71 -11.67
CA ILE A 582 9.83 25.34 -11.31
C ILE A 582 8.73 24.74 -10.43
N SER A 583 8.14 23.63 -10.85
CA SER A 583 7.09 22.97 -10.09
C SER A 583 7.63 22.38 -8.77
N LYS A 584 6.81 22.40 -7.71
CA LYS A 584 7.19 21.98 -6.35
C LYS A 584 7.77 20.55 -6.27
N ASN A 585 7.32 19.65 -7.14
CA ASN A 585 7.86 18.27 -7.23
C ASN A 585 9.29 18.19 -7.78
N ARG A 586 9.82 19.27 -8.35
CA ARG A 586 11.22 19.44 -8.79
C ARG A 586 12.06 20.23 -7.79
N ILE A 587 11.54 20.47 -6.62
CA ILE A 587 12.25 21.15 -5.53
C ILE A 587 12.75 20.11 -4.55
N PHE A 588 14.03 20.19 -4.25
CA PHE A 588 14.70 19.37 -3.26
C PHE A 588 15.10 20.22 -2.07
N VAL A 589 14.84 19.71 -0.89
CA VAL A 589 15.25 20.35 0.36
C VAL A 589 16.18 19.39 1.08
N GLY A 590 17.32 19.88 1.53
CA GLY A 590 18.18 19.17 2.47
C GLY A 590 17.43 18.99 3.80
N SER A 591 17.90 18.10 4.66
CA SER A 591 17.24 17.81 5.94
C SER A 591 16.88 19.10 6.67
N LEU A 592 15.64 19.16 7.10
CA LEU A 592 15.17 20.19 7.99
C LEU A 592 15.86 19.98 9.35
N HIS A 593 16.66 20.96 9.80
CA HIS A 593 17.31 20.92 11.11
C HIS A 593 16.31 21.21 12.25
N ASP A 594 16.76 21.09 13.48
CA ASP A 594 15.99 21.27 14.72
C ASP A 594 15.28 22.61 14.86
N TYR A 595 15.61 23.56 14.02
CA TYR A 595 15.06 24.92 14.00
C TYR A 595 13.78 25.09 13.15
N PHE A 596 13.36 24.06 12.37
CA PHE A 596 12.19 24.18 11.53
C PHE A 596 10.90 23.88 12.28
N THR A 597 10.04 24.89 12.36
CA THR A 597 8.68 24.82 12.92
C THR A 597 7.64 24.27 11.94
N TYR A 598 8.02 24.13 10.66
CA TYR A 598 7.13 23.74 9.57
C TYR A 598 7.00 22.23 9.44
N GLU A 599 5.79 21.77 9.14
CA GLU A 599 5.54 20.37 8.79
C GLU A 599 5.82 20.17 7.29
N TYR A 600 6.23 18.95 6.90
CA TYR A 600 6.54 18.61 5.50
C TYR A 600 5.40 18.92 4.52
N LYS A 601 4.13 18.78 4.96
CA LYS A 601 2.95 19.14 4.17
C LYS A 601 2.87 20.63 3.82
N ASP A 602 3.40 21.49 4.67
CA ASP A 602 3.35 22.94 4.47
C ASP A 602 4.25 23.37 3.30
N LEU A 603 5.24 22.54 2.95
CA LEU A 603 6.11 22.71 1.79
C LEU A 603 5.45 22.28 0.46
N GLY A 604 4.27 21.65 0.51
CA GLY A 604 3.42 21.42 -0.65
C GLY A 604 3.96 20.44 -1.71
N GLY A 605 4.60 19.33 -1.29
CA GLY A 605 5.07 18.28 -2.21
C GLY A 605 6.52 18.38 -2.64
N VAL A 606 7.31 19.18 -1.96
CA VAL A 606 8.77 19.27 -2.11
C VAL A 606 9.41 17.92 -1.72
N ARG A 607 10.48 17.53 -2.41
CA ARG A 607 11.24 16.31 -2.10
C ARG A 607 12.30 16.60 -1.05
N ILE A 608 12.37 15.75 -0.03
CA ILE A 608 13.34 15.89 1.04
C ILE A 608 14.40 14.83 0.85
N ILE A 609 15.63 15.27 0.64
CA ILE A 609 16.80 14.40 0.51
C ILE A 609 17.78 14.80 1.61
N VAL A 610 17.91 13.92 2.58
CA VAL A 610 18.75 14.17 3.76
C VAL A 610 20.13 13.57 3.56
#